data_ca08d9071987acc8336260a924d8f396
#
_entry.id   ca08d9071987acc8336260a924d8f396
#
_cell.length_a   1.000
_cell.length_b   1.000
_cell.length_c   1.000
_cell.angle_alpha   90.00
_cell.angle_beta   90.00
_cell.angle_gamma   90.00
#
_symmetry.space_group_name_H-M   'P 1'
#
loop_
_entity.id
_entity.type
_entity.pdbx_description
1 polymer ?
#
loop_
_entity_poly.entity_id
_entity_poly.type
_entity_poly.pdbx_seq_one_letter_code
_entity_poly.pdbx_strand_id
1 'polypeptide(L)'
;MKINTIFILIMCFVVSCGPSISYGDYVNSNGMSRKQIEAIKNHPRVQVGIASYYGSKFHKKRTANGEIFNMYKISAAHKTLPLGTKVRVINLKNGKSLTMKINDRGPFAKGRIIDLSYKAAQKLGFVNQGTTKVRIEVIRLGDNKYHK
;
A
#
# COMPACT_ATOMS: atom_id res chain seq x y z
N MET A 1 -2.63 75.39 0.56
CA MET A 1 -3.42 74.18 0.50
C MET A 1 -2.56 73.08 -0.13
N LYS A 2 -1.93 72.24 0.69
CA LYS A 2 -0.95 71.22 0.26
C LYS A 2 -1.64 69.86 0.34
N ILE A 3 -1.79 69.19 -0.79
CA ILE A 3 -2.39 67.87 -0.90
C ILE A 3 -1.23 66.85 -0.75
N ASN A 4 -1.24 66.11 0.36
CA ASN A 4 -0.31 65.00 0.57
C ASN A 4 -0.82 63.76 -0.15
N THR A 5 -0.10 63.37 -1.20
CA THR A 5 -0.30 62.10 -1.92
C THR A 5 0.39 61.00 -1.16
N ILE A 6 -0.37 60.15 -0.46
CA ILE A 6 0.15 58.93 0.17
C ILE A 6 0.33 57.88 -0.91
N PHE A 7 1.57 57.56 -1.24
CA PHE A 7 1.92 56.39 -2.05
C PHE A 7 1.72 55.12 -1.23
N ILE A 8 0.66 54.39 -1.51
CA ILE A 8 0.49 53.02 -0.97
C ILE A 8 1.31 52.10 -1.83
N LEU A 9 2.44 51.65 -1.29
CA LEU A 9 3.32 50.63 -1.89
C LEU A 9 2.63 49.26 -1.71
N ILE A 10 1.92 48.79 -2.75
CA ILE A 10 1.37 47.43 -2.77
C ILE A 10 2.57 46.50 -3.02
N MET A 11 3.03 45.87 -1.95
CA MET A 11 4.04 44.83 -1.99
C MET A 11 3.37 43.54 -2.52
N CYS A 12 3.44 43.33 -3.84
CA CYS A 12 3.07 42.07 -4.46
C CYS A 12 4.01 40.98 -3.92
N PHE A 13 3.53 40.19 -2.94
CA PHE A 13 4.13 38.90 -2.62
C PHE A 13 3.96 37.98 -3.83
N VAL A 14 4.98 37.91 -4.65
CA VAL A 14 5.11 36.83 -5.63
C VAL A 14 5.36 35.57 -4.85
N VAL A 15 4.29 34.83 -4.53
CA VAL A 15 4.43 33.44 -4.09
C VAL A 15 5.02 32.71 -5.28
N SER A 16 6.31 32.48 -5.23
CA SER A 16 7.00 31.58 -6.16
C SER A 16 6.41 30.20 -5.95
N CYS A 17 5.37 29.90 -6.75
CA CYS A 17 4.88 28.55 -6.90
C CYS A 17 6.00 27.80 -7.63
N GLY A 18 6.86 27.13 -6.86
CA GLY A 18 7.83 26.19 -7.41
C GLY A 18 7.07 25.20 -8.29
N PRO A 19 7.70 24.61 -9.33
CA PRO A 19 7.03 23.70 -10.23
C PRO A 19 6.38 22.59 -9.39
N SER A 20 5.05 22.51 -9.45
CA SER A 20 4.31 21.41 -8.84
C SER A 20 4.74 20.14 -9.55
N ILE A 21 5.62 19.36 -8.92
CA ILE A 21 6.05 18.06 -9.44
C ILE A 21 4.79 17.21 -9.55
N SER A 22 4.31 17.01 -10.78
CA SER A 22 3.16 16.16 -11.01
C SER A 22 3.51 14.74 -10.58
N TYR A 23 2.54 14.02 -10.04
CA TYR A 23 2.72 12.61 -9.65
C TYR A 23 3.27 11.76 -10.82
N GLY A 24 2.95 12.12 -12.07
CA GLY A 24 3.47 11.49 -13.28
C GLY A 24 4.98 11.66 -13.45
N ASP A 25 5.51 12.86 -13.15
CA ASP A 25 6.95 13.17 -13.30
C ASP A 25 7.80 12.42 -12.27
N TYR A 26 7.30 12.28 -11.03
CA TYR A 26 7.97 11.50 -10.00
C TYR A 26 8.09 10.02 -10.37
N VAL A 27 7.06 9.45 -10.97
CA VAL A 27 7.04 8.05 -11.40
C VAL A 27 7.98 7.82 -12.58
N ASN A 28 8.06 8.73 -13.54
CA ASN A 28 8.97 8.65 -14.67
C ASN A 28 10.45 8.76 -14.25
N SER A 29 10.77 9.59 -13.27
CA SER A 29 12.14 9.74 -12.75
C SER A 29 12.68 8.50 -12.02
N ASN A 30 11.80 7.57 -11.61
CA ASN A 30 12.18 6.32 -10.94
C ASN A 30 12.31 5.11 -11.89
N GLY A 31 12.35 5.31 -13.22
CA GLY A 31 12.55 4.24 -14.20
C GLY A 31 11.43 3.20 -14.27
N MET A 32 10.21 3.57 -13.88
CA MET A 32 9.06 2.66 -13.93
C MET A 32 8.52 2.51 -15.35
N SER A 33 8.17 1.28 -15.75
CA SER A 33 7.53 1.00 -17.03
C SER A 33 6.12 1.61 -17.10
N ARG A 34 5.63 1.89 -18.34
CA ARG A 34 4.24 2.37 -18.56
C ARG A 34 3.20 1.44 -17.89
N LYS A 35 3.42 0.11 -17.92
CA LYS A 35 2.55 -0.87 -17.29
C LYS A 35 2.52 -0.74 -15.76
N GLN A 36 3.65 -0.41 -15.14
CA GLN A 36 3.72 -0.14 -13.70
C GLN A 36 3.02 1.16 -13.33
N ILE A 37 3.13 2.19 -14.19
CA ILE A 37 2.43 3.48 -14.02
C ILE A 37 0.92 3.29 -14.10
N GLU A 38 0.44 2.52 -15.07
CA GLU A 38 -0.99 2.20 -15.22
C GLU A 38 -1.51 1.39 -14.02
N ALA A 39 -0.73 0.43 -13.52
CA ALA A 39 -1.07 -0.29 -12.30
C ALA A 39 -1.19 0.63 -11.08
N ILE A 40 -0.39 1.70 -10.97
CA ILE A 40 -0.49 2.70 -9.90
C ILE A 40 -1.79 3.50 -10.02
N LYS A 41 -2.16 3.94 -11.21
CA LYS A 41 -3.38 4.71 -11.45
C LYS A 41 -4.64 3.91 -11.10
N ASN A 42 -4.59 2.59 -11.33
CA ASN A 42 -5.72 1.69 -11.15
C ASN A 42 -5.81 1.07 -9.75
N HIS A 43 -4.82 1.32 -8.86
CA HIS A 43 -4.83 0.76 -7.51
C HIS A 43 -4.87 1.88 -6.46
N PRO A 44 -5.92 1.95 -5.66
CA PRO A 44 -5.98 2.94 -4.58
C PRO A 44 -4.81 2.72 -3.62
N ARG A 45 -4.11 3.81 -3.27
CA ARG A 45 -2.99 3.74 -2.32
C ARG A 45 -3.40 3.36 -0.91
N VAL A 46 -4.67 3.59 -0.58
CA VAL A 46 -5.27 3.24 0.70
C VAL A 46 -6.53 2.42 0.45
N GLN A 47 -6.64 1.31 1.14
CA GLN A 47 -7.82 0.44 1.11
C GLN A 47 -8.24 0.10 2.53
N VAL A 48 -9.55 0.04 2.79
CA VAL A 48 -10.11 -0.38 4.08
C VAL A 48 -11.05 -1.56 3.85
N GLY A 49 -10.89 -2.61 4.66
CA GLY A 49 -11.73 -3.80 4.53
C GLY A 49 -11.35 -4.86 5.54
N ILE A 50 -11.84 -6.09 5.32
CA ILE A 50 -11.61 -7.22 6.22
C ILE A 50 -10.34 -7.97 5.82
N ALA A 51 -9.47 -8.22 6.81
CA ALA A 51 -8.35 -9.14 6.73
C ALA A 51 -8.70 -10.47 7.40
N SER A 52 -8.12 -11.55 6.88
CA SER A 52 -8.04 -12.86 7.52
C SER A 52 -6.59 -13.36 7.46
N TYR A 53 -6.35 -14.63 7.81
CA TYR A 53 -5.05 -15.24 7.65
C TYR A 53 -5.15 -16.68 7.16
N TYR A 54 -4.07 -17.17 6.53
CA TYR A 54 -4.00 -18.53 6.01
C TYR A 54 -3.90 -19.57 7.13
N GLY A 55 -4.69 -20.62 7.01
CA GLY A 55 -4.56 -21.82 7.85
C GLY A 55 -3.29 -22.63 7.54
N SER A 56 -2.96 -23.57 8.46
CA SER A 56 -1.78 -24.45 8.36
C SER A 56 -1.72 -25.27 7.06
N LYS A 57 -2.86 -25.59 6.47
CA LYS A 57 -2.97 -26.35 5.21
C LYS A 57 -2.26 -25.72 4.00
N PHE A 58 -1.93 -24.42 4.06
CA PHE A 58 -1.19 -23.72 3.02
C PHE A 58 0.32 -23.71 3.27
N HIS A 59 0.78 -24.09 4.45
CA HIS A 59 2.21 -24.16 4.78
C HIS A 59 2.96 -25.07 3.81
N LYS A 60 4.14 -24.62 3.36
CA LYS A 60 4.99 -25.28 2.35
C LYS A 60 4.42 -25.37 0.92
N LYS A 61 3.24 -24.81 0.65
CA LYS A 61 2.72 -24.68 -0.72
C LYS A 61 3.36 -23.49 -1.44
N ARG A 62 3.38 -23.56 -2.78
CA ARG A 62 3.90 -22.49 -3.63
C ARG A 62 2.92 -21.34 -3.71
N THR A 63 3.40 -20.13 -3.54
CA THR A 63 2.62 -18.88 -3.68
C THR A 63 2.56 -18.43 -5.14
N ALA A 64 1.70 -17.44 -5.44
CA ALA A 64 1.52 -16.91 -6.79
C ALA A 64 2.78 -16.28 -7.39
N ASN A 65 3.73 -15.79 -6.57
CA ASN A 65 5.03 -15.31 -7.07
C ASN A 65 6.12 -16.41 -7.15
N GLY A 66 5.78 -17.66 -6.84
CA GLY A 66 6.68 -18.80 -6.90
C GLY A 66 7.43 -19.14 -5.60
N GLU A 67 7.39 -18.29 -4.59
CA GLU A 67 7.99 -18.57 -3.27
C GLU A 67 7.28 -19.75 -2.58
N ILE A 68 7.96 -20.44 -1.68
CA ILE A 68 7.32 -21.41 -0.78
C ILE A 68 6.73 -20.69 0.42
N PHE A 69 5.40 -20.83 0.60
CA PHE A 69 4.71 -20.19 1.71
C PHE A 69 5.18 -20.75 3.06
N ASN A 70 5.58 -19.85 3.94
CA ASN A 70 5.91 -20.16 5.32
C ASN A 70 5.01 -19.35 6.26
N MET A 71 4.09 -20.03 6.96
CA MET A 71 3.15 -19.38 7.87
C MET A 71 3.82 -18.62 9.01
N TYR A 72 5.08 -18.93 9.33
CA TYR A 72 5.88 -18.28 10.38
C TYR A 72 6.71 -17.10 9.88
N LYS A 73 6.69 -16.79 8.57
CA LYS A 73 7.26 -15.58 7.98
C LYS A 73 6.16 -14.56 7.68
N ILE A 74 6.54 -13.27 7.63
CA ILE A 74 5.59 -12.18 7.36
C ILE A 74 5.38 -12.06 5.86
N SER A 75 4.15 -12.30 5.39
CA SER A 75 3.72 -12.15 4.00
C SER A 75 2.21 -11.99 3.91
N ALA A 76 1.70 -11.64 2.74
CA ALA A 76 0.28 -11.50 2.49
C ALA A 76 -0.11 -11.81 1.05
N ALA A 77 -1.38 -12.18 0.85
CA ALA A 77 -2.06 -12.26 -0.43
C ALA A 77 -3.00 -11.07 -0.64
N HIS A 78 -3.01 -10.57 -1.86
CA HIS A 78 -3.95 -9.52 -2.30
C HIS A 78 -4.46 -9.83 -3.70
N LYS A 79 -5.76 -9.48 -3.97
CA LYS A 79 -6.42 -9.82 -5.23
C LYS A 79 -5.72 -9.23 -6.45
N THR A 80 -5.40 -7.95 -6.41
CA THR A 80 -5.00 -7.17 -7.58
C THR A 80 -3.68 -6.44 -7.46
N LEU A 81 -3.20 -6.09 -6.25
CA LEU A 81 -1.91 -5.43 -6.09
C LEU A 81 -0.78 -6.23 -6.75
N PRO A 82 0.13 -5.59 -7.50
CA PRO A 82 1.27 -6.28 -8.12
C PRO A 82 2.03 -7.14 -7.11
N LEU A 83 2.45 -8.34 -7.50
CA LEU A 83 3.32 -9.18 -6.66
C LEU A 83 4.62 -8.45 -6.38
N GLY A 84 5.14 -8.57 -5.15
CA GLY A 84 6.28 -7.78 -4.69
C GLY A 84 5.90 -6.41 -4.08
N THR A 85 4.62 -6.00 -4.15
CA THR A 85 4.15 -4.76 -3.51
C THR A 85 4.42 -4.78 -2.01
N LYS A 86 4.99 -3.70 -1.50
CA LYS A 86 5.19 -3.47 -0.07
C LYS A 86 4.06 -2.63 0.49
N VAL A 87 3.37 -3.15 1.48
CA VAL A 87 2.22 -2.50 2.12
C VAL A 87 2.44 -2.38 3.62
N ARG A 88 1.87 -1.33 4.22
CA ARG A 88 1.61 -1.26 5.66
C ARG A 88 0.16 -1.69 5.89
N VAL A 89 -0.04 -2.65 6.78
CA VAL A 89 -1.36 -3.09 7.24
C VAL A 89 -1.55 -2.62 8.67
N ILE A 90 -2.66 -1.95 8.94
CA ILE A 90 -3.01 -1.39 10.25
C ILE A 90 -4.29 -2.06 10.71
N ASN A 91 -4.26 -2.75 11.85
CA ASN A 91 -5.45 -3.28 12.49
C ASN A 91 -6.22 -2.13 13.15
N LEU A 92 -7.40 -1.80 12.63
CA LEU A 92 -8.19 -0.66 13.09
C LEU A 92 -8.84 -0.86 14.46
N LYS A 93 -8.84 -2.10 14.99
CA LYS A 93 -9.35 -2.38 16.34
C LYS A 93 -8.37 -2.01 17.46
N ASN A 94 -7.05 -2.17 17.21
CA ASN A 94 -6.04 -2.00 18.25
C ASN A 94 -4.88 -1.09 17.86
N GLY A 95 -4.89 -0.50 16.65
CA GLY A 95 -3.86 0.41 16.14
C GLY A 95 -2.53 -0.26 15.77
N LYS A 96 -2.35 -1.56 16.02
CA LYS A 96 -1.12 -2.26 15.63
C LYS A 96 -0.92 -2.23 14.12
N SER A 97 0.30 -1.98 13.68
CA SER A 97 0.65 -1.95 12.26
C SER A 97 1.86 -2.82 11.96
N LEU A 98 1.92 -3.31 10.72
CA LEU A 98 3.01 -4.15 10.25
C LEU A 98 3.22 -3.92 8.75
N THR A 99 4.48 -3.78 8.36
CA THR A 99 4.87 -3.74 6.94
C THR A 99 5.15 -5.14 6.44
N MET A 100 4.63 -5.45 5.23
CA MET A 100 4.79 -6.76 4.61
C MET A 100 4.79 -6.70 3.10
N LYS A 101 5.19 -7.79 2.46
CA LYS A 101 5.23 -7.96 1.01
C LYS A 101 4.01 -8.78 0.56
N ILE A 102 3.40 -8.37 -0.54
CA ILE A 102 2.39 -9.16 -1.25
C ILE A 102 3.14 -10.17 -2.14
N ASN A 103 3.02 -11.44 -1.82
CA ASN A 103 3.65 -12.52 -2.58
C ASN A 103 2.66 -13.57 -3.11
N ASP A 104 1.38 -13.40 -2.81
CA ASP A 104 0.36 -14.37 -3.22
C ASP A 104 -0.92 -13.69 -3.72
N ARG A 105 -1.81 -14.49 -4.33
CA ARG A 105 -3.12 -14.09 -4.83
C ARG A 105 -4.24 -14.58 -3.92
N GLY A 106 -5.23 -13.75 -3.74
CA GLY A 106 -6.36 -13.91 -2.82
C GLY A 106 -6.59 -12.63 -2.03
N PRO A 107 -7.57 -12.62 -1.12
CA PRO A 107 -8.53 -13.67 -0.81
C PRO A 107 -9.56 -13.90 -1.92
N PHE A 108 -10.01 -15.15 -2.10
CA PHE A 108 -11.10 -15.48 -3.02
C PHE A 108 -12.46 -15.47 -2.31
N ALA A 109 -12.48 -15.44 -0.99
CA ALA A 109 -13.71 -15.29 -0.22
C ALA A 109 -14.27 -13.86 -0.35
N LYS A 110 -15.60 -13.76 -0.50
CA LYS A 110 -16.30 -12.47 -0.60
C LYS A 110 -16.11 -11.63 0.68
N GLY A 111 -15.99 -10.31 0.51
CA GLY A 111 -15.89 -9.35 1.62
C GLY A 111 -14.48 -9.16 2.21
N ARG A 112 -13.52 -10.04 1.94
CA ARG A 112 -12.13 -9.88 2.36
C ARG A 112 -11.30 -9.16 1.30
N ILE A 113 -10.32 -8.36 1.75
CA ILE A 113 -9.40 -7.63 0.87
C ILE A 113 -7.97 -8.14 0.93
N ILE A 114 -7.56 -8.77 2.03
CA ILE A 114 -6.20 -9.28 2.24
C ILE A 114 -6.23 -10.52 3.13
N ASP A 115 -5.39 -11.51 2.81
CA ASP A 115 -5.12 -12.66 3.68
C ASP A 115 -3.65 -12.61 4.11
N LEU A 116 -3.39 -12.70 5.41
CA LEU A 116 -2.08 -12.58 6.01
C LEU A 116 -1.49 -13.95 6.35
N SER A 117 -0.18 -14.03 6.51
CA SER A 117 0.43 -15.17 7.17
C SER A 117 0.01 -15.25 8.65
N TYR A 118 0.05 -16.43 9.25
CA TYR A 118 -0.23 -16.60 10.69
C TYR A 118 0.64 -15.69 11.56
N LYS A 119 1.94 -15.59 11.24
CA LYS A 119 2.88 -14.71 11.96
C LYS A 119 2.49 -13.23 11.86
N ALA A 120 2.00 -12.78 10.72
CA ALA A 120 1.53 -11.41 10.55
C ALA A 120 0.26 -11.16 11.37
N ALA A 121 -0.71 -12.10 11.35
CA ALA A 121 -1.92 -12.02 12.16
C ALA A 121 -1.61 -11.99 13.66
N GLN A 122 -0.63 -12.79 14.10
CA GLN A 122 -0.15 -12.82 15.49
C GLN A 122 0.41 -11.45 15.91
N LYS A 123 1.28 -10.85 15.08
CA LYS A 123 1.84 -9.53 15.37
C LYS A 123 0.79 -8.41 15.36
N LEU A 124 -0.22 -8.51 14.51
CA LEU A 124 -1.34 -7.56 14.46
C LEU A 124 -2.40 -7.83 15.51
N GLY A 125 -2.32 -8.95 16.26
CA GLY A 125 -3.15 -9.26 17.42
C GLY A 125 -4.59 -9.64 17.10
N PHE A 126 -4.83 -10.45 16.04
CA PHE A 126 -6.20 -10.88 15.71
C PHE A 126 -6.34 -12.38 15.41
N VAL A 127 -5.37 -13.21 15.82
CA VAL A 127 -5.43 -14.68 15.60
C VAL A 127 -6.68 -15.30 16.20
N ASN A 128 -7.02 -14.94 17.43
CA ASN A 128 -8.18 -15.52 18.14
C ASN A 128 -9.52 -15.14 17.47
N GLN A 129 -9.59 -13.96 16.85
CA GLN A 129 -10.79 -13.48 16.17
C GLN A 129 -10.93 -14.04 14.74
N GLY A 130 -9.83 -14.57 14.16
CA GLY A 130 -9.79 -15.07 12.79
C GLY A 130 -9.83 -13.99 11.70
N THR A 131 -10.52 -12.88 11.97
CA THR A 131 -10.67 -11.73 11.04
C THR A 131 -10.62 -10.40 11.81
N THR A 132 -10.24 -9.33 11.11
CA THR A 132 -10.30 -7.98 11.65
C THR A 132 -10.44 -6.93 10.54
N LYS A 133 -10.95 -5.74 10.88
CA LYS A 133 -10.98 -4.61 9.95
C LYS A 133 -9.59 -3.96 9.91
N VAL A 134 -9.07 -3.79 8.70
CA VAL A 134 -7.73 -3.21 8.49
C VAL A 134 -7.77 -2.04 7.52
N ARG A 135 -6.76 -1.18 7.62
CA ARG A 135 -6.36 -0.24 6.58
C ARG A 135 -5.05 -0.72 5.96
N ILE A 136 -5.02 -0.81 4.65
CA ILE A 136 -3.83 -1.12 3.85
C ILE A 136 -3.33 0.18 3.24
N GLU A 137 -2.05 0.47 3.38
CA GLU A 137 -1.36 1.60 2.76
C GLU A 137 -0.26 1.06 1.85
N VAL A 138 -0.31 1.38 0.56
CA VAL A 138 0.71 0.98 -0.41
C VAL A 138 1.94 1.87 -0.24
N ILE A 139 3.05 1.29 0.20
CA ILE A 139 4.34 1.97 0.36
C ILE A 139 5.08 2.03 -0.97
N ARG A 140 5.17 0.87 -1.65
CA ARG A 140 5.85 0.72 -2.95
C ARG A 140 5.21 -0.42 -3.74
N LEU A 141 4.91 -0.19 -5.02
CA LEU A 141 4.40 -1.23 -5.89
C LEU A 141 5.49 -2.25 -6.25
N GLY A 142 5.08 -3.48 -6.43
CA GLY A 142 5.93 -4.56 -6.93
C GLY A 142 6.02 -4.56 -8.45
N ASP A 143 6.92 -5.38 -8.95
CA ASP A 143 7.22 -5.54 -10.38
C ASP A 143 6.60 -6.82 -10.99
N ASN A 144 5.79 -7.55 -10.23
CA ASN A 144 5.19 -8.83 -10.61
C ASN A 144 6.21 -9.95 -10.93
N LYS A 145 7.45 -9.83 -10.48
CA LYS A 145 8.44 -10.88 -10.73
C LYS A 145 8.04 -12.19 -10.09
N TYR A 146 8.25 -13.26 -10.85
CA TYR A 146 8.09 -14.64 -10.43
C TYR A 146 9.44 -15.23 -10.01
N HIS A 147 9.47 -15.90 -8.87
CA HIS A 147 10.66 -16.62 -8.39
C HIS A 147 10.56 -18.09 -8.84
N LYS A 148 11.50 -18.51 -9.70
CA LYS A 148 11.60 -19.90 -10.15
C LYS A 148 12.18 -20.80 -9.06
#